data_652eaf19d1320eea8f25cfdaf9395a46
#
_entry.id   652eaf19d1320eea8f25cfdaf9395a46
#
_cell.length_a   1.000
_cell.length_b   1.000
_cell.length_c   1.000
_cell.angle_alpha   90.00
_cell.angle_beta   90.00
_cell.angle_gamma   90.00
#
_symmetry.space_group_name_H-M   'P 1'
#
loop_
_entity.id
_entity.type
_entity.pdbx_description
1 polymer ?
#
loop_
_entity_poly.entity_id
_entity_poly.type
_entity_poly.pdbx_seq_one_letter_code
_entity_poly.pdbx_strand_id
1 'polypeptide(L)'
;LSGVVSWGKETKGKRRLILTGKDSGEEIVSETLIPKTRSINVFEGETVNKGDVISEGSLSPHDILALKGVTELTDYVVNEIQDVYRLQGVEISDKHIECILRQMLRKAEITESGDSDFIIGDQVEFSEVVNINKKLIAEGSVPAQFNRLLLGITKASLATESFISAASFQETTRVLTE
;
A
#
# COMPACT_ATOMS: atom_id res chain seq x y z
N LEU A 1 11.32 2.98 -9.00
CA LEU A 1 12.28 2.82 -10.09
C LEU A 1 12.86 1.42 -10.03
N SER A 2 12.99 0.74 -11.16
CA SER A 2 13.77 -0.51 -11.28
C SER A 2 15.09 -0.16 -11.92
N GLY A 3 16.21 -0.69 -11.41
CA GLY A 3 17.51 -0.30 -11.93
C GLY A 3 18.68 -1.04 -11.29
N VAL A 4 19.88 -0.67 -11.69
CA VAL A 4 21.13 -1.21 -11.18
C VAL A 4 21.65 -0.36 -10.03
N VAL A 5 22.06 -1.03 -8.95
CA VAL A 5 22.62 -0.42 -7.76
C VAL A 5 24.08 -0.06 -7.96
N SER A 6 24.47 1.16 -7.63
CA SER A 6 25.86 1.57 -7.54
C SER A 6 26.11 2.44 -6.30
N TRP A 7 27.36 2.45 -5.82
CA TRP A 7 27.71 3.24 -4.62
C TRP A 7 28.45 4.50 -5.00
N GLY A 8 27.98 5.62 -4.50
CA GLY A 8 28.65 6.90 -4.63
C GLY A 8 29.60 7.21 -3.46
N LYS A 9 30.26 8.36 -3.52
CA LYS A 9 31.16 8.81 -2.45
C LYS A 9 30.43 8.96 -1.12
N GLU A 10 31.01 8.41 -0.07
CA GLU A 10 30.47 8.52 1.29
C GLU A 10 30.51 9.96 1.79
N THR A 11 29.45 10.39 2.48
CA THR A 11 29.33 11.75 3.00
C THR A 11 28.91 11.70 4.46
N LYS A 12 29.73 12.25 5.37
CA LYS A 12 29.42 12.47 6.81
C LYS A 12 28.67 11.31 7.50
N GLY A 13 29.18 10.08 7.41
CA GLY A 13 28.58 8.92 8.07
C GLY A 13 27.38 8.30 7.35
N LYS A 14 27.08 8.71 6.12
CA LYS A 14 26.06 8.12 5.25
C LYS A 14 26.71 7.53 4.01
N ARG A 15 26.16 6.40 3.55
CA ARG A 15 26.48 5.81 2.25
C ARG A 15 25.54 6.37 1.21
N ARG A 16 26.07 6.72 0.05
CA ARG A 16 25.28 7.19 -1.07
C ARG A 16 24.94 6.00 -1.96
N LEU A 17 23.67 5.65 -2.04
CA LEU A 17 23.14 4.69 -2.99
C LEU A 17 22.70 5.44 -4.25
N ILE A 18 23.14 4.94 -5.39
CA ILE A 18 22.75 5.44 -6.71
C ILE A 18 22.02 4.31 -7.42
N LEU A 19 20.79 4.56 -7.81
CA LEU A 19 19.99 3.67 -8.64
C LEU A 19 19.95 4.23 -10.05
N THR A 20 20.48 3.49 -11.00
CA THR A 20 20.42 3.82 -12.41
C THR A 20 19.41 2.91 -13.09
N GLY A 21 18.30 3.46 -13.52
CA GLY A 21 17.23 2.73 -14.21
C GLY A 21 16.84 3.39 -15.51
N LYS A 22 16.17 2.62 -16.39
CA LYS A 22 15.56 3.15 -17.60
C LYS A 22 14.05 3.17 -17.43
N ASP A 23 13.46 4.35 -17.52
CA ASP A 23 12.01 4.49 -17.59
C ASP A 23 11.65 5.25 -18.85
N SER A 24 10.75 4.69 -19.64
CA SER A 24 10.27 5.29 -20.92
C SER A 24 11.37 5.68 -21.92
N GLY A 25 12.56 5.05 -21.82
CA GLY A 25 13.69 5.30 -22.73
C GLY A 25 14.69 6.35 -22.26
N GLU A 26 14.43 7.02 -21.15
CA GLU A 26 15.37 7.94 -20.50
C GLU A 26 16.07 7.27 -19.32
N GLU A 27 17.35 7.58 -19.12
CA GLU A 27 18.15 7.10 -18.01
C GLU A 27 17.89 7.97 -16.79
N ILE A 28 17.21 7.38 -15.78
CA ILE A 28 16.90 8.09 -14.54
C ILE A 28 17.88 7.63 -13.46
N VAL A 29 18.57 8.60 -12.87
CA VAL A 29 19.48 8.37 -11.76
C VAL A 29 18.84 8.91 -10.48
N SER A 30 18.58 8.01 -9.52
CA SER A 30 18.08 8.37 -8.20
C SER A 30 19.16 8.20 -7.14
N GLU A 31 19.46 9.26 -6.40
CA GLU A 31 20.45 9.23 -5.32
C GLU A 31 19.77 9.25 -3.94
N THR A 32 20.12 8.31 -3.09
CA THR A 32 19.59 8.24 -1.72
C THR A 32 20.73 8.08 -0.72
N LEU A 33 20.65 8.83 0.40
CA LEU A 33 21.66 8.78 1.48
C LEU A 33 21.16 7.85 2.59
N ILE A 34 21.81 6.70 2.77
CA ILE A 34 21.49 5.70 3.79
C ILE A 34 22.49 5.83 4.97
N PRO A 35 22.00 5.93 6.22
CA PRO A 35 22.87 5.92 7.41
C PRO A 35 23.70 4.63 7.48
N LYS A 36 24.97 4.71 7.88
CA LYS A 36 25.86 3.54 8.03
C LYS A 36 25.37 2.53 9.09
N THR A 37 24.51 2.97 9.98
CA THR A 37 23.92 2.13 11.03
C THR A 37 22.85 1.15 10.53
N ARG A 38 22.36 1.34 9.32
CA ARG A 38 21.38 0.40 8.71
C ARG A 38 22.09 -0.67 7.91
N SER A 39 21.68 -1.90 8.09
CA SER A 39 22.07 -3.01 7.21
C SER A 39 21.50 -2.79 5.81
N ILE A 40 22.29 -3.12 4.82
CA ILE A 40 21.93 -3.01 3.41
C ILE A 40 21.97 -4.41 2.82
N ASN A 41 20.90 -4.79 2.16
CA ASN A 41 20.67 -6.15 1.66
C ASN A 41 21.01 -6.31 0.18
N VAL A 42 21.56 -5.27 -0.45
CA VAL A 42 21.89 -5.26 -1.89
C VAL A 42 23.38 -5.04 -2.13
N PHE A 43 23.88 -5.65 -3.20
CA PHE A 43 25.28 -5.55 -3.62
C PHE A 43 25.45 -4.56 -4.78
N GLU A 44 26.68 -4.09 -4.98
CA GLU A 44 27.03 -3.25 -6.11
C GLU A 44 26.87 -4.02 -7.42
N GLY A 45 26.18 -3.41 -8.40
CA GLY A 45 25.87 -4.05 -9.68
C GLY A 45 24.63 -4.94 -9.68
N GLU A 46 23.95 -5.08 -8.54
CA GLU A 46 22.71 -5.86 -8.46
C GLU A 46 21.54 -5.10 -9.08
N THR A 47 20.67 -5.84 -9.78
CA THR A 47 19.44 -5.26 -10.35
C THR A 47 18.32 -5.39 -9.35
N VAL A 48 17.72 -4.26 -8.96
CA VAL A 48 16.57 -4.19 -8.06
C VAL A 48 15.31 -3.76 -8.80
N ASN A 49 14.19 -4.31 -8.40
CA ASN A 49 12.88 -3.96 -8.93
C ASN A 49 12.17 -2.94 -8.03
N LYS A 50 11.16 -2.26 -8.60
CA LYS A 50 10.32 -1.37 -7.83
C LYS A 50 9.64 -2.14 -6.68
N GLY A 51 9.90 -1.70 -5.45
CA GLY A 51 9.36 -2.31 -4.23
C GLY A 51 10.30 -3.28 -3.51
N ASP A 52 11.50 -3.59 -4.04
CA ASP A 52 12.48 -4.40 -3.34
C ASP A 52 13.06 -3.67 -2.13
N VAL A 53 13.31 -4.43 -1.06
CA VAL A 53 13.82 -3.89 0.21
C VAL A 53 15.33 -3.76 0.15
N ILE A 54 15.83 -2.55 0.02
CA ILE A 54 17.27 -2.25 -0.09
C ILE A 54 17.94 -2.22 1.28
N SER A 55 17.26 -1.71 2.30
CA SER A 55 17.80 -1.61 3.66
C SER A 55 16.83 -2.15 4.68
N GLU A 56 17.36 -2.68 5.78
CA GLU A 56 16.53 -3.10 6.92
C GLU A 56 15.70 -1.96 7.46
N GLY A 57 14.44 -2.27 7.76
CA GLY A 57 13.46 -1.36 8.34
C GLY A 57 12.08 -2.01 8.35
N SER A 58 11.17 -1.49 9.16
CA SER A 58 9.78 -1.92 9.10
C SER A 58 9.15 -1.43 7.79
N LEU A 59 8.54 -2.35 7.06
CA LEU A 59 7.76 -2.01 5.88
C LEU A 59 6.44 -1.35 6.31
N SER A 60 6.13 -0.22 5.68
CA SER A 60 4.81 0.38 5.85
C SER A 60 3.80 -0.36 4.97
N PRO A 61 2.67 -0.86 5.52
CA PRO A 61 1.63 -1.47 4.70
C PRO A 61 1.10 -0.55 3.59
N HIS A 62 1.09 0.77 3.83
CA HIS A 62 0.69 1.76 2.83
C HIS A 62 1.67 1.81 1.65
N ASP A 63 2.98 1.71 1.92
CA ASP A 63 4.01 1.69 0.88
C ASP A 63 3.96 0.39 0.07
N ILE A 64 3.70 -0.74 0.73
CA ILE A 64 3.49 -2.02 0.04
C ILE A 64 2.31 -1.91 -0.92
N LEU A 65 1.19 -1.35 -0.47
CA LEU A 65 0.01 -1.15 -1.33
C LEU A 65 0.32 -0.28 -2.54
N ALA A 66 1.02 0.83 -2.34
CA ALA A 66 1.36 1.79 -3.40
C ALA A 66 2.40 1.25 -4.41
N LEU A 67 3.34 0.43 -3.95
CA LEU A 67 4.47 -0.04 -4.77
C LEU A 67 4.25 -1.42 -5.38
N LYS A 68 3.70 -2.36 -4.60
CA LYS A 68 3.54 -3.78 -4.97
C LYS A 68 2.09 -4.18 -5.23
N GLY A 69 1.13 -3.42 -4.74
CA GLY A 69 -0.29 -3.66 -4.96
C GLY A 69 -0.98 -4.47 -3.86
N VAL A 70 -2.23 -4.86 -4.14
CA VAL A 70 -3.13 -5.46 -3.14
C VAL A 70 -2.71 -6.88 -2.76
N THR A 71 -2.25 -7.68 -3.70
CA THR A 71 -1.89 -9.09 -3.45
C THR A 71 -0.74 -9.19 -2.46
N GLU A 72 0.36 -8.50 -2.72
CA GLU A 72 1.54 -8.48 -1.85
C GLU A 72 1.23 -7.90 -0.48
N LEU A 73 0.37 -6.87 -0.42
CA LEU A 73 -0.11 -6.34 0.85
C LEU A 73 -0.90 -7.39 1.64
N THR A 74 -1.76 -8.15 0.95
CA THR A 74 -2.58 -9.19 1.60
C THR A 74 -1.70 -10.27 2.19
N ASP A 75 -0.75 -10.79 1.41
CA ASP A 75 0.19 -11.82 1.86
C ASP A 75 1.04 -11.33 3.05
N TYR A 76 1.52 -10.10 2.98
CA TYR A 76 2.28 -9.48 4.07
C TYR A 76 1.45 -9.40 5.36
N VAL A 77 0.24 -8.83 5.31
CA VAL A 77 -0.61 -8.64 6.51
C VAL A 77 -1.08 -9.97 7.07
N VAL A 78 -1.45 -10.93 6.21
CA VAL A 78 -1.86 -12.26 6.65
C VAL A 78 -0.71 -12.96 7.38
N ASN A 79 0.50 -12.94 6.83
CA ASN A 79 1.66 -13.57 7.45
C ASN A 79 2.01 -12.93 8.80
N GLU A 80 2.06 -11.59 8.88
CA GLU A 80 2.36 -10.88 10.12
C GLU A 80 1.36 -11.19 11.25
N ILE A 81 0.07 -11.26 10.91
CA ILE A 81 -0.97 -11.62 11.89
C ILE A 81 -0.91 -13.09 12.26
N GLN A 82 -0.75 -13.99 11.29
CA GLN A 82 -0.64 -15.43 11.55
C GLN A 82 0.57 -15.78 12.40
N ASP A 83 1.69 -15.09 12.21
CA ASP A 83 2.88 -15.32 13.04
C ASP A 83 2.62 -15.01 14.51
N VAL A 84 1.87 -13.93 14.81
CA VAL A 84 1.47 -13.64 16.19
C VAL A 84 0.58 -14.75 16.78
N TYR A 85 -0.39 -15.26 16.02
CA TYR A 85 -1.26 -16.35 16.47
C TYR A 85 -0.50 -17.66 16.64
N ARG A 86 0.40 -18.00 15.70
CA ARG A 86 1.25 -19.20 15.78
C ARG A 86 2.17 -19.20 17.00
N LEU A 87 2.75 -18.04 17.35
CA LEU A 87 3.55 -17.88 18.57
C LEU A 87 2.76 -18.19 19.86
N GLN A 88 1.44 -18.01 19.84
CA GLN A 88 0.54 -18.32 20.95
C GLN A 88 -0.09 -19.72 20.83
N GLY A 89 0.29 -20.51 19.84
CA GLY A 89 -0.25 -21.87 19.62
C GLY A 89 -1.71 -21.87 19.12
N VAL A 90 -2.18 -20.77 18.56
CA VAL A 90 -3.55 -20.65 18.01
C VAL A 90 -3.51 -20.79 16.49
N GLU A 91 -4.27 -21.71 15.96
CA GLU A 91 -4.44 -21.88 14.50
C GLU A 91 -5.77 -21.25 14.06
N ILE A 92 -5.68 -20.28 13.14
CA ILE A 92 -6.82 -19.67 12.49
C ILE A 92 -6.67 -19.77 10.97
N SER A 93 -7.81 -19.78 10.24
CA SER A 93 -7.79 -19.77 8.79
C SER A 93 -7.51 -18.35 8.28
N ASP A 94 -6.67 -18.24 7.24
CA ASP A 94 -6.33 -16.98 6.56
C ASP A 94 -7.56 -16.20 6.09
N LYS A 95 -8.64 -16.92 5.73
CA LYS A 95 -9.91 -16.32 5.27
C LYS A 95 -10.51 -15.31 6.24
N HIS A 96 -10.30 -15.48 7.55
CA HIS A 96 -10.81 -14.54 8.54
C HIS A 96 -10.08 -13.21 8.47
N ILE A 97 -8.76 -13.24 8.26
CA ILE A 97 -7.92 -12.05 8.11
C ILE A 97 -8.18 -11.39 6.76
N GLU A 98 -8.24 -12.17 5.68
CA GLU A 98 -8.52 -11.70 4.33
C GLU A 98 -9.87 -10.99 4.23
N CYS A 99 -10.90 -11.50 4.92
CA CYS A 99 -12.23 -10.88 4.94
C CYS A 99 -12.19 -9.49 5.58
N ILE A 100 -11.44 -9.33 6.68
CA ILE A 100 -11.27 -8.03 7.34
C ILE A 100 -10.46 -7.09 6.44
N LEU A 101 -9.36 -7.57 5.86
CA LEU A 101 -8.50 -6.78 4.99
C LEU A 101 -9.25 -6.30 3.74
N ARG A 102 -10.13 -7.13 3.19
CA ARG A 102 -11.00 -6.73 2.09
C ARG A 102 -11.87 -5.51 2.44
N GLN A 103 -12.38 -5.45 3.68
CA GLN A 103 -13.16 -4.29 4.11
C GLN A 103 -12.27 -3.04 4.32
N MET A 104 -11.04 -3.22 4.78
CA MET A 104 -10.05 -2.15 4.93
C MET A 104 -9.62 -1.56 3.57
N LEU A 105 -9.67 -2.34 2.50
CA LEU A 105 -9.30 -1.96 1.13
C LEU A 105 -10.50 -1.54 0.26
N ARG A 106 -11.66 -1.29 0.86
CA ARG A 106 -12.90 -1.00 0.13
C ARG A 106 -12.92 0.38 -0.52
N LYS A 107 -12.17 1.34 0.04
CA LYS A 107 -12.13 2.73 -0.44
C LYS A 107 -10.96 3.01 -1.37
N ALA A 108 -11.17 3.96 -2.26
CA ALA A 108 -10.17 4.52 -3.15
C ALA A 108 -10.22 6.05 -3.10
N GLU A 109 -9.09 6.69 -3.26
CA GLU A 109 -8.94 8.14 -3.35
C GLU A 109 -8.78 8.54 -4.81
N ILE A 110 -9.57 9.51 -5.23
CA ILE A 110 -9.52 10.04 -6.61
C ILE A 110 -8.31 10.95 -6.74
N THR A 111 -7.43 10.64 -7.67
CA THR A 111 -6.26 11.48 -8.00
C THR A 111 -6.53 12.44 -9.16
N GLU A 112 -7.28 11.97 -10.16
CA GLU A 112 -7.71 12.77 -11.29
C GLU A 112 -9.16 12.43 -11.63
N SER A 113 -10.00 13.43 -11.80
CA SER A 113 -11.43 13.23 -12.07
C SER A 113 -11.71 12.73 -13.50
N GLY A 114 -10.84 13.03 -14.48
CA GLY A 114 -11.17 12.82 -15.89
C GLY A 114 -12.48 13.51 -16.27
N ASP A 115 -13.34 12.80 -17.01
CA ASP A 115 -14.68 13.24 -17.38
C ASP A 115 -15.77 12.76 -16.40
N SER A 116 -15.39 12.32 -15.20
CA SER A 116 -16.32 11.89 -14.15
C SER A 116 -16.76 13.04 -13.25
N ASP A 117 -17.89 12.86 -12.55
CA ASP A 117 -18.41 13.80 -11.54
C ASP A 117 -17.66 13.72 -10.19
N PHE A 118 -16.58 12.94 -10.11
CA PHE A 118 -15.79 12.81 -8.88
C PHE A 118 -14.95 14.05 -8.61
N ILE A 119 -14.79 14.36 -7.32
CA ILE A 119 -13.91 15.44 -6.87
C ILE A 119 -12.53 14.85 -6.53
N ILE A 120 -11.46 15.55 -6.90
CA ILE A 120 -10.09 15.15 -6.59
C ILE A 120 -9.90 15.16 -5.07
N GLY A 121 -9.35 14.06 -4.53
CA GLY A 121 -9.15 13.85 -3.10
C GLY A 121 -10.32 13.19 -2.37
N ASP A 122 -11.45 12.95 -3.04
CA ASP A 122 -12.57 12.23 -2.44
C ASP A 122 -12.27 10.75 -2.21
N GLN A 123 -12.78 10.22 -1.08
CA GLN A 123 -12.68 8.81 -0.72
C GLN A 123 -14.00 8.10 -1.06
N VAL A 124 -14.02 7.47 -2.21
CA VAL A 124 -15.20 6.76 -2.76
C VAL A 124 -15.03 5.25 -2.72
N GLU A 125 -16.11 4.53 -2.91
CA GLU A 125 -16.02 3.07 -3.01
C GLU A 125 -15.33 2.64 -4.29
N PHE A 126 -14.38 1.73 -4.16
CA PHE A 126 -13.64 1.18 -5.31
C PHE A 126 -14.56 0.60 -6.38
N SER A 127 -15.61 -0.13 -5.96
CA SER A 127 -16.60 -0.72 -6.85
C SER A 127 -17.35 0.34 -7.67
N GLU A 128 -17.66 1.47 -7.08
CA GLU A 128 -18.35 2.59 -7.73
C GLU A 128 -17.46 3.23 -8.80
N VAL A 129 -16.19 3.55 -8.44
CA VAL A 129 -15.21 4.11 -9.39
C VAL A 129 -15.01 3.18 -10.59
N VAL A 130 -14.85 1.87 -10.35
CA VAL A 130 -14.69 0.90 -11.43
C VAL A 130 -15.92 0.84 -12.34
N ASN A 131 -17.13 0.91 -11.78
CA ASN A 131 -18.37 0.88 -12.56
C ASN A 131 -18.55 2.15 -13.40
N ILE A 132 -18.24 3.32 -12.84
CA ILE A 132 -18.30 4.60 -13.57
C ILE A 132 -17.22 4.64 -14.66
N ASN A 133 -15.99 4.23 -14.36
CA ASN A 133 -14.94 4.17 -15.36
C ASN A 133 -15.26 3.23 -16.52
N LYS A 134 -15.90 2.10 -16.26
CA LYS A 134 -16.36 1.21 -17.35
C LYS A 134 -17.38 1.88 -18.28
N LYS A 135 -18.28 2.69 -17.75
CA LYS A 135 -19.24 3.47 -18.55
C LYS A 135 -18.54 4.54 -19.38
N LEU A 136 -17.67 5.32 -18.75
CA LEU A 136 -16.91 6.38 -19.44
C LEU A 136 -16.04 5.83 -20.58
N ILE A 137 -15.37 4.70 -20.34
CA ILE A 137 -14.57 4.03 -21.39
C ILE A 137 -15.46 3.56 -22.55
N ALA A 138 -16.66 3.03 -22.26
CA ALA A 138 -17.61 2.60 -23.31
C ALA A 138 -18.13 3.78 -24.13
N GLU A 139 -18.21 4.97 -23.55
CA GLU A 139 -18.61 6.24 -24.19
C GLU A 139 -17.44 6.96 -24.88
N GLY A 140 -16.20 6.45 -24.74
CA GLY A 140 -14.99 7.05 -25.30
C GLY A 140 -14.46 8.28 -24.52
N SER A 141 -14.92 8.46 -23.30
CA SER A 141 -14.52 9.53 -22.38
C SER A 141 -13.32 9.13 -21.52
N VAL A 142 -12.65 10.10 -20.91
CA VAL A 142 -11.46 9.89 -20.08
C VAL A 142 -11.86 9.36 -18.70
N PRO A 143 -11.39 8.16 -18.29
CA PRO A 143 -11.73 7.60 -16.98
C PRO A 143 -11.02 8.35 -15.84
N ALA A 144 -11.62 8.32 -14.64
CA ALA A 144 -11.01 8.84 -13.43
C ALA A 144 -9.82 7.97 -13.01
N GLN A 145 -8.72 8.63 -12.58
CA GLN A 145 -7.59 7.93 -11.94
C GLN A 145 -7.77 7.92 -10.43
N PHE A 146 -7.36 6.82 -9.82
CA PHE A 146 -7.52 6.62 -8.38
C PHE A 146 -6.42 5.75 -7.79
N ASN A 147 -6.14 5.95 -6.51
CA ASN A 147 -5.27 5.10 -5.72
C ASN A 147 -6.10 4.31 -4.71
N ARG A 148 -5.76 3.03 -4.52
CA ARG A 148 -6.36 2.23 -3.45
C ARG A 148 -5.93 2.76 -2.09
N LEU A 149 -6.88 2.87 -1.16
CA LEU A 149 -6.61 3.24 0.22
C LEU A 149 -6.65 2.01 1.13
N LEU A 150 -5.71 1.95 2.05
CA LEU A 150 -5.76 1.05 3.20
C LEU A 150 -6.26 1.83 4.41
N LEU A 151 -7.51 1.57 4.80
CA LEU A 151 -8.09 2.17 6.00
C LEU A 151 -7.77 1.29 7.22
N GLY A 152 -7.51 1.92 8.36
CA GLY A 152 -7.47 1.20 9.63
C GLY A 152 -8.84 0.61 9.99
N ILE A 153 -8.86 -0.42 10.85
CA ILE A 153 -10.08 -1.17 11.23
C ILE A 153 -11.20 -0.23 11.70
N THR A 154 -10.87 0.74 12.56
CA THR A 154 -11.84 1.72 13.06
C THR A 154 -12.47 2.55 11.94
N LYS A 155 -11.63 3.12 11.06
CA LYS A 155 -12.12 3.92 9.93
C LYS A 155 -12.94 3.07 8.95
N ALA A 156 -12.49 1.85 8.67
CA ALA A 156 -13.20 0.93 7.79
C ALA A 156 -14.59 0.58 8.33
N SER A 157 -14.72 0.35 9.65
CA SER A 157 -15.99 0.04 10.29
C SER A 157 -16.95 1.23 10.34
N LEU A 158 -16.43 2.45 10.50
CA LEU A 158 -17.24 3.68 10.59
C LEU A 158 -17.55 4.30 9.22
N ALA A 159 -16.74 4.02 8.20
CA ALA A 159 -16.91 4.55 6.83
C ALA A 159 -17.87 3.71 5.95
N THR A 160 -18.67 2.85 6.55
CA THR A 160 -19.69 2.07 5.86
C THR A 160 -21.00 2.83 5.77
N GLU A 161 -21.80 2.59 4.75
CA GLU A 161 -23.16 3.14 4.61
C GLU A 161 -24.13 2.57 5.66
N SER A 162 -23.79 1.43 6.28
CA SER A 162 -24.60 0.79 7.32
C SER A 162 -24.29 1.39 8.69
N PHE A 163 -25.24 2.14 9.25
CA PHE A 163 -25.12 2.65 10.62
C PHE A 163 -25.07 1.52 11.66
N ILE A 164 -25.62 0.34 11.37
CA ILE A 164 -25.57 -0.83 12.26
C ILE A 164 -24.12 -1.31 12.42
N SER A 165 -23.32 -1.32 11.35
CA SER A 165 -21.91 -1.67 11.42
C SER A 165 -21.12 -0.70 12.30
N ALA A 166 -21.36 0.59 12.15
CA ALA A 166 -20.71 1.62 12.95
C ALA A 166 -21.14 1.54 14.42
N ALA A 167 -22.43 1.36 14.68
CA ALA A 167 -22.96 1.23 16.04
C ALA A 167 -22.46 -0.04 16.74
N SER A 168 -22.40 -1.18 16.04
CA SER A 168 -21.85 -2.43 16.59
C SER A 168 -20.39 -2.31 16.95
N PHE A 169 -19.60 -1.64 16.13
CA PHE A 169 -18.18 -1.43 16.41
C PHE A 169 -17.98 -0.53 17.62
N GLN A 170 -18.71 0.59 17.71
CA GLN A 170 -18.66 1.52 18.85
C GLN A 170 -19.07 0.86 20.15
N GLU A 171 -20.14 0.07 20.16
CA GLU A 171 -20.61 -0.63 21.35
C GLU A 171 -19.62 -1.73 21.79
N THR A 172 -19.03 -2.46 20.83
CA THR A 172 -18.00 -3.47 21.12
C THR A 172 -16.77 -2.83 21.78
N THR A 173 -16.29 -1.72 21.27
CA THR A 173 -15.15 -1.01 21.88
C THR A 173 -15.48 -0.49 23.27
N ARG A 174 -16.68 0.02 23.51
CA ARG A 174 -17.13 0.49 24.81
C ARG A 174 -17.17 -0.62 25.84
N VAL A 175 -17.78 -1.77 25.50
CA VAL A 175 -17.86 -2.94 26.41
C VAL A 175 -16.48 -3.51 26.75
N LEU A 176 -15.51 -3.42 25.83
CA LEU A 176 -14.15 -3.90 26.10
C LEU A 176 -13.31 -2.93 26.95
N THR A 177 -13.73 -1.66 27.05
CA THR A 177 -13.01 -0.61 27.80
C THR A 177 -13.62 -0.33 29.17
N GLU A 178 -14.84 -0.73 29.45
CA GLU A 178 -15.50 -0.71 30.76
C GLU A 178 -15.14 -1.99 31.57
#